data_d98b39f72119bc7e28b0542b50a66047
#
_entry.id   d98b39f72119bc7e28b0542b50a66047
#
_cell.length_a   1.000
_cell.length_b   1.000
_cell.length_c   1.000
_cell.angle_alpha   90.00
_cell.angle_beta   90.00
_cell.angle_gamma   90.00
#
_symmetry.space_group_name_H-M   'P 1'
#
loop_
_entity.id
_entity.type
_entity.pdbx_description
1 polymer ?
#
loop_
_entity_poly.entity_id
_entity_poly.type
_entity_poly.pdbx_seq_one_letter_code
_entity_poly.pdbx_strand_id
1 'polypeptide(L)'
;LRILNRDGWWRAHPFSLSAAPNGRSLRFTIKDLGDWTARIQALAPGTRVALEGPYGTLTGARRTRQRVLLVAGGIGITPLRALLESLPGRPGDLTLIYRASHETEVVFREELDALASHRGATVHYLVGRRGSREMPGDPLDATGLRALVPDVRDRDVYLCGPLRLMESVRASLKALAVPASQVHLERFAY
;
A
#
# COMPACT_ATOMS: atom_id res chain seq x y z
N LEU A 1 2.60 -16.92 5.23
CA LEU A 1 3.47 -17.16 6.37
C LEU A 1 2.82 -18.16 7.31
N ARG A 2 3.58 -19.15 7.82
CA ARG A 2 3.17 -20.12 8.85
C ARG A 2 4.18 -20.06 9.99
N ILE A 3 3.70 -20.09 11.23
CA ILE A 3 4.56 -20.20 12.40
C ILE A 3 4.76 -21.68 12.70
N LEU A 4 6.01 -22.13 12.74
CA LEU A 4 6.35 -23.54 12.96
C LEU A 4 6.39 -23.88 14.48
N ASN A 5 5.22 -23.80 15.13
CA ASN A 5 5.02 -24.21 16.49
C ASN A 5 3.95 -25.32 16.60
N ARG A 6 3.77 -25.92 17.81
CA ARG A 6 2.84 -27.04 18.02
C ARG A 6 1.39 -26.67 17.70
N ASP A 7 1.01 -25.38 17.84
CA ASP A 7 -0.40 -24.96 17.85
C ASP A 7 -0.84 -24.29 16.53
N GLY A 8 0.03 -24.15 15.53
CA GLY A 8 -0.34 -23.33 14.36
C GLY A 8 0.35 -23.63 13.04
N TRP A 9 1.18 -24.66 12.96
CA TRP A 9 1.98 -24.96 11.76
C TRP A 9 1.14 -25.21 10.50
N TRP A 10 -0.12 -25.65 10.62
CA TRP A 10 -1.05 -25.86 9.51
C TRP A 10 -1.77 -24.60 9.04
N ARG A 11 -1.76 -23.53 9.84
CA ARG A 11 -2.43 -22.27 9.50
C ARG A 11 -1.51 -21.38 8.68
N ALA A 12 -1.91 -21.12 7.43
CA ALA A 12 -1.24 -20.16 6.57
C ALA A 12 -2.01 -18.85 6.55
N HIS A 13 -1.31 -17.75 6.72
CA HIS A 13 -1.88 -16.41 6.60
C HIS A 13 -1.14 -15.61 5.52
N PRO A 14 -1.86 -14.96 4.59
CA PRO A 14 -1.26 -14.11 3.59
C PRO A 14 -0.80 -12.78 4.21
N PHE A 15 0.42 -12.36 3.90
CA PHE A 15 0.93 -11.04 4.23
C PHE A 15 1.72 -10.48 3.07
N SER A 16 1.60 -9.18 2.85
CA SER A 16 2.42 -8.46 1.89
C SER A 16 3.74 -8.03 2.53
N LEU A 17 4.80 -8.04 1.74
CA LEU A 17 6.07 -7.46 2.16
C LEU A 17 5.92 -5.96 2.39
N SER A 18 6.54 -5.44 3.44
CA SER A 18 6.57 -4.01 3.76
C SER A 18 7.92 -3.35 3.48
N ALA A 19 8.84 -4.08 2.86
CA ALA A 19 10.09 -3.58 2.31
C ALA A 19 10.44 -4.34 1.04
N ALA A 20 11.19 -3.72 0.14
CA ALA A 20 11.75 -4.40 -1.02
C ALA A 20 12.66 -5.56 -0.58
N PRO A 21 12.62 -6.72 -1.26
CA PRO A 21 13.53 -7.82 -1.00
C PRO A 21 14.99 -7.37 -1.20
N ASN A 22 15.86 -7.68 -0.23
CA ASN A 22 17.27 -7.30 -0.26
C ASN A 22 18.24 -8.52 -0.30
N GLY A 23 17.70 -9.73 -0.50
CA GLY A 23 18.46 -10.99 -0.51
C GLY A 23 18.90 -11.49 0.87
N ARG A 24 18.62 -10.75 1.96
CA ARG A 24 19.03 -11.11 3.34
C ARG A 24 17.84 -11.29 4.27
N SER A 25 16.83 -10.47 4.13
CA SER A 25 15.65 -10.47 5.00
C SER A 25 14.37 -10.14 4.23
N LEU A 26 13.25 -10.61 4.75
CA LEU A 26 11.91 -10.22 4.31
C LEU A 26 11.22 -9.52 5.48
N ARG A 27 10.63 -8.34 5.22
CA ARG A 27 9.93 -7.57 6.25
C ARG A 27 8.42 -7.66 6.03
N PHE A 28 7.72 -8.01 7.10
CA PHE A 28 6.27 -7.99 7.17
C PHE A 28 5.84 -7.01 8.27
N THR A 29 4.81 -6.22 8.00
CA THR A 29 4.19 -5.35 9.00
C THR A 29 2.74 -5.77 9.12
N ILE A 30 2.39 -6.18 10.32
CA ILE A 30 1.12 -6.86 10.60
C ILE A 30 0.31 -5.99 11.55
N LYS A 31 -0.87 -5.59 11.09
CA LYS A 31 -1.85 -4.89 11.94
C LYS A 31 -2.50 -5.92 12.87
N ASP A 32 -2.65 -5.55 14.14
CA ASP A 32 -3.42 -6.36 15.07
C ASP A 32 -4.92 -6.27 14.72
N LEU A 33 -5.49 -7.42 14.35
CA LEU A 33 -6.88 -7.57 13.94
C LEU A 33 -7.57 -8.73 14.67
N GLY A 34 -6.95 -9.27 15.71
CA GLY A 34 -7.51 -10.34 16.51
C GLY A 34 -6.45 -11.33 17.02
N ASP A 35 -6.90 -12.39 17.68
CA ASP A 35 -6.09 -13.31 18.49
C ASP A 35 -4.84 -13.84 17.79
N TRP A 36 -4.94 -14.14 16.50
CA TRP A 36 -3.80 -14.70 15.77
C TRP A 36 -2.72 -13.65 15.48
N THR A 37 -3.12 -12.44 15.07
CA THR A 37 -2.20 -11.33 14.83
C THR A 37 -1.56 -10.81 16.10
N ALA A 38 -2.30 -10.80 17.22
CA ALA A 38 -1.76 -10.49 18.54
C ALA A 38 -0.68 -11.50 18.97
N ARG A 39 -0.87 -12.80 18.68
CA ARG A 39 0.14 -13.83 18.96
C ARG A 39 1.45 -13.62 18.17
N ILE A 40 1.40 -13.07 16.97
CA ILE A 40 2.62 -12.75 16.23
C ILE A 40 3.48 -11.73 16.96
N GLN A 41 2.88 -10.74 17.59
CA GLN A 41 3.59 -9.71 18.36
C GLN A 41 4.32 -10.30 19.58
N ALA A 42 3.84 -11.42 20.09
CA ALA A 42 4.43 -12.14 21.23
C ALA A 42 5.51 -13.16 20.82
N LEU A 43 5.84 -13.28 19.52
CA LEU A 43 6.86 -14.22 19.07
C LEU A 43 8.26 -13.78 19.51
N ALA A 44 8.97 -14.71 20.15
CA ALA A 44 10.37 -14.49 20.48
C ALA A 44 11.25 -14.50 19.22
N PRO A 45 12.33 -13.69 19.19
CA PRO A 45 13.35 -13.81 18.16
C PRO A 45 13.88 -15.25 18.04
N GLY A 46 14.13 -15.70 16.82
CA GLY A 46 14.54 -17.08 16.55
C GLY A 46 13.38 -18.06 16.35
N THR A 47 12.12 -17.63 16.51
CA THR A 47 10.96 -18.47 16.17
C THR A 47 10.99 -18.84 14.68
N ARG A 48 10.95 -20.14 14.39
CA ARG A 48 10.98 -20.66 13.02
C ARG A 48 9.64 -20.41 12.32
N VAL A 49 9.72 -19.92 11.09
CA VAL A 49 8.58 -19.68 10.22
C VAL A 49 8.78 -20.35 8.86
N ALA A 50 7.70 -20.78 8.21
CA ALA A 50 7.72 -21.16 6.81
C ALA A 50 7.07 -20.06 5.98
N LEU A 51 7.73 -19.70 4.89
CA LEU A 51 7.26 -18.73 3.91
C LEU A 51 7.02 -19.44 2.59
N GLU A 52 5.94 -19.11 1.94
CA GLU A 52 5.57 -19.61 0.63
C GLU A 52 5.18 -18.42 -0.25
N GLY A 53 5.68 -18.34 -1.46
CA GLY A 53 5.45 -17.23 -2.39
C GLY A 53 6.71 -16.91 -3.20
N PRO A 54 6.75 -15.73 -3.85
CA PRO A 54 5.76 -14.64 -3.75
C PRO A 54 4.48 -14.92 -4.52
N TYR A 55 3.35 -14.59 -3.91
CA TYR A 55 2.03 -14.55 -4.55
C TYR A 55 1.56 -13.10 -4.64
N GLY A 56 0.52 -12.84 -5.43
CA GLY A 56 -0.08 -11.52 -5.57
C GLY A 56 0.25 -10.83 -6.88
N THR A 57 -0.43 -9.72 -7.10
CA THR A 57 -0.43 -9.01 -8.40
C THR A 57 0.20 -7.62 -8.33
N LEU A 58 0.45 -7.09 -7.13
CA LEU A 58 1.10 -5.79 -6.94
C LEU A 58 2.62 -5.93 -7.09
N THR A 59 3.07 -6.00 -8.34
CA THR A 59 4.49 -6.13 -8.68
C THR A 59 4.88 -5.13 -9.76
N GLY A 60 6.15 -4.71 -9.76
CA GLY A 60 6.70 -3.86 -10.80
C GLY A 60 6.67 -4.49 -12.21
N ALA A 61 6.58 -5.83 -12.31
CA ALA A 61 6.49 -6.54 -13.58
C ALA A 61 5.21 -6.23 -14.37
N ARG A 62 4.15 -5.76 -13.70
CA ARG A 62 2.91 -5.34 -14.36
C ARG A 62 2.91 -3.89 -14.83
N ARG A 63 3.96 -3.16 -14.56
CA ARG A 63 4.10 -1.76 -14.94
C ARG A 63 4.16 -1.60 -16.47
N THR A 64 3.32 -0.71 -16.99
CA THR A 64 3.25 -0.37 -18.42
C THR A 64 3.62 1.09 -18.70
N ARG A 65 3.63 1.95 -17.66
CA ARG A 65 3.92 3.37 -17.76
C ARG A 65 5.15 3.73 -16.94
N GLN A 66 5.89 4.75 -17.38
CA GLN A 66 7.04 5.25 -16.63
C GLN A 66 6.63 5.93 -15.31
N ARG A 67 5.54 6.69 -15.34
CA ARG A 67 5.01 7.35 -14.15
C ARG A 67 4.04 6.45 -13.41
N VAL A 68 4.12 6.48 -12.09
CA VAL A 68 3.31 5.62 -11.22
C VAL A 68 2.65 6.43 -10.13
N LEU A 69 1.39 6.12 -9.88
CA LEU A 69 0.63 6.55 -8.73
C LEU A 69 0.39 5.36 -7.81
N LEU A 70 0.80 5.47 -6.56
CA LEU A 70 0.53 4.52 -5.50
C LEU A 70 -0.57 5.10 -4.60
N VAL A 71 -1.68 4.39 -4.39
CA VAL A 71 -2.78 4.85 -3.51
C VAL A 71 -2.98 3.84 -2.40
N ALA A 72 -2.61 4.24 -1.19
CA ALA A 72 -2.67 3.41 0.01
C ALA A 72 -3.81 3.80 0.94
N GLY A 73 -4.44 2.82 1.58
CA GLY A 73 -5.34 3.02 2.70
C GLY A 73 -5.00 2.13 3.89
N GLY A 74 -4.78 2.72 5.06
CA GLY A 74 -4.44 1.98 6.26
C GLY A 74 -3.27 1.02 6.05
N ILE A 75 -3.43 -0.26 6.42
CA ILE A 75 -2.36 -1.27 6.27
C ILE A 75 -2.02 -1.60 4.80
N GLY A 76 -2.84 -1.18 3.83
CA GLY A 76 -2.52 -1.28 2.41
C GLY A 76 -1.27 -0.51 1.99
N ILE A 77 -0.70 0.29 2.88
CA ILE A 77 0.60 0.93 2.68
C ILE A 77 1.75 -0.08 2.59
N THR A 78 1.64 -1.27 3.16
CA THR A 78 2.74 -2.24 3.23
C THR A 78 3.30 -2.63 1.86
N PRO A 79 2.51 -3.18 0.91
CA PRO A 79 3.04 -3.48 -0.41
C PRO A 79 3.41 -2.23 -1.20
N LEU A 80 2.71 -1.11 -0.99
CA LEU A 80 2.98 0.11 -1.73
C LEU A 80 4.26 0.82 -1.27
N ARG A 81 4.61 0.70 0.01
CA ARG A 81 5.92 1.13 0.51
C ARG A 81 7.04 0.30 -0.12
N ALA A 82 6.88 -1.03 -0.21
CA ALA A 82 7.85 -1.90 -0.87
C ALA A 82 7.99 -1.56 -2.38
N LEU A 83 6.88 -1.23 -3.06
CA LEU A 83 6.91 -0.75 -4.44
C LEU A 83 7.58 0.63 -4.57
N LEU A 84 7.28 1.58 -3.68
CA LEU A 84 7.93 2.88 -3.66
C LEU A 84 9.45 2.75 -3.54
N GLU A 85 9.93 1.78 -2.77
CA GLU A 85 11.34 1.47 -2.61
C GLU A 85 11.97 0.82 -3.85
N SER A 86 11.28 -0.12 -4.50
CA SER A 86 11.84 -1.01 -5.52
C SER A 86 11.57 -0.59 -6.97
N LEU A 87 10.48 0.14 -7.25
CA LEU A 87 10.15 0.51 -8.62
C LEU A 87 11.21 1.42 -9.23
N PRO A 88 11.74 1.14 -10.43
CA PRO A 88 12.63 2.06 -11.10
C PRO A 88 11.88 3.35 -11.46
N GLY A 89 12.55 4.51 -11.39
CA GLY A 89 11.96 5.80 -11.73
C GLY A 89 12.95 6.94 -11.57
N ARG A 90 12.72 8.02 -12.31
CA ARG A 90 13.42 9.29 -12.18
C ARG A 90 12.72 10.15 -11.12
N PRO A 91 13.35 11.19 -10.61
CA PRO A 91 12.67 12.19 -9.79
C PRO A 91 11.38 12.68 -10.46
N GLY A 92 10.26 12.67 -9.72
CA GLY A 92 8.92 13.04 -10.21
C GLY A 92 8.09 11.91 -10.84
N ASP A 93 8.67 10.73 -11.12
CA ASP A 93 7.92 9.61 -11.71
C ASP A 93 6.98 8.94 -10.71
N LEU A 94 7.32 8.93 -9.43
CA LEU A 94 6.56 8.24 -8.39
C LEU A 94 5.78 9.22 -7.52
N THR A 95 4.50 8.95 -7.35
CA THR A 95 3.63 9.66 -6.42
C THR A 95 2.94 8.66 -5.52
N LEU A 96 2.95 8.91 -4.21
CA LEU A 96 2.21 8.14 -3.22
C LEU A 96 1.12 9.01 -2.61
N ILE A 97 -0.11 8.52 -2.59
CA ILE A 97 -1.20 9.08 -1.80
C ILE A 97 -1.51 8.08 -0.67
N TYR A 98 -1.37 8.52 0.57
CA TYR A 98 -1.66 7.69 1.73
C TYR A 98 -2.87 8.23 2.50
N ARG A 99 -3.95 7.45 2.49
CA ARG A 99 -5.21 7.76 3.16
C ARG A 99 -5.28 7.09 4.53
N ALA A 100 -5.50 7.88 5.57
CA ALA A 100 -5.74 7.41 6.94
C ALA A 100 -6.90 8.20 7.58
N SER A 101 -7.63 7.61 8.53
CA SER A 101 -8.71 8.30 9.25
C SER A 101 -8.18 9.15 10.39
N HIS A 102 -7.04 8.77 10.96
CA HIS A 102 -6.37 9.46 12.06
C HIS A 102 -4.86 9.49 11.84
N GLU A 103 -4.20 10.48 12.40
CA GLU A 103 -2.74 10.62 12.31
C GLU A 103 -2.01 9.39 12.88
N THR A 104 -2.53 8.82 13.97
CA THR A 104 -1.99 7.62 14.61
C THR A 104 -2.07 6.36 13.74
N GLU A 105 -2.85 6.38 12.67
CA GLU A 105 -2.95 5.27 11.70
C GLU A 105 -1.92 5.39 10.57
N VAL A 106 -1.20 6.52 10.48
CA VAL A 106 -0.15 6.73 9.48
C VAL A 106 1.12 6.02 9.94
N VAL A 107 1.29 4.79 9.49
CA VAL A 107 2.53 4.04 9.75
C VAL A 107 3.61 4.37 8.72
N PHE A 108 4.88 4.21 9.09
CA PHE A 108 6.06 4.48 8.24
C PHE A 108 6.24 5.93 7.79
N ARG A 109 5.64 6.93 8.43
CA ARG A 109 5.76 8.33 7.98
C ARG A 109 7.22 8.72 7.70
N GLU A 110 8.09 8.58 8.69
CA GLU A 110 9.52 8.93 8.56
C GLU A 110 10.22 8.13 7.45
N GLU A 111 9.92 6.83 7.32
CA GLU A 111 10.47 6.00 6.25
C GLU A 111 9.96 6.42 4.87
N LEU A 112 8.69 6.76 4.74
CA LEU A 112 8.10 7.22 3.49
C LEU A 112 8.66 8.57 3.06
N ASP A 113 8.85 9.49 4.01
CA ASP A 113 9.45 10.80 3.76
C ASP A 113 10.93 10.66 3.34
N ALA A 114 11.69 9.78 4.01
CA ALA A 114 13.06 9.47 3.64
C ALA A 114 13.16 8.82 2.24
N LEU A 115 12.29 7.84 1.95
CA LEU A 115 12.21 7.21 0.62
C LEU A 115 11.83 8.22 -0.45
N ALA A 116 10.85 9.08 -0.18
CA ALA A 116 10.42 10.11 -1.11
C ALA A 116 11.56 11.08 -1.43
N SER A 117 12.24 11.57 -0.42
CA SER A 117 13.40 12.44 -0.59
C SER A 117 14.51 11.78 -1.41
N HIS A 118 14.88 10.54 -1.06
CA HIS A 118 15.92 9.78 -1.76
C HIS A 118 15.56 9.48 -3.23
N ARG A 119 14.28 9.23 -3.51
CA ARG A 119 13.77 8.84 -4.82
C ARG A 119 13.28 10.02 -5.66
N GLY A 120 13.22 11.23 -5.11
CA GLY A 120 12.54 12.36 -5.73
C GLY A 120 11.04 12.08 -5.99
N ALA A 121 10.40 11.32 -5.11
CA ALA A 121 8.98 11.00 -5.17
C ALA A 121 8.16 12.03 -4.40
N THR A 122 6.87 12.13 -4.73
CA THR A 122 5.92 12.98 -4.00
C THR A 122 5.06 12.12 -3.09
N VAL A 123 4.87 12.52 -1.83
CA VAL A 123 3.94 11.86 -0.90
C VAL A 123 2.86 12.84 -0.45
N HIS A 124 1.61 12.44 -0.60
CA HIS A 124 0.43 13.14 -0.09
C HIS A 124 -0.19 12.33 1.04
N TYR A 125 -0.19 12.87 2.25
CA TYR A 125 -0.90 12.30 3.40
C TYR A 125 -2.29 12.92 3.48
N LEU A 126 -3.32 12.11 3.29
CA LEU A 126 -4.71 12.52 3.38
C LEU A 126 -5.31 11.96 4.68
N VAL A 127 -5.20 12.72 5.75
CA VAL A 127 -5.63 12.32 7.10
C VAL A 127 -6.91 13.04 7.48
N GLY A 128 -7.85 12.31 8.06
CA GLY A 128 -9.14 12.82 8.51
C GLY A 128 -10.30 11.90 8.13
N ARG A 129 -11.42 11.99 8.79
CA ARG A 129 -12.63 11.24 8.42
C ARG A 129 -13.37 11.95 7.29
N ARG A 130 -13.82 11.20 6.28
CA ARG A 130 -14.69 11.75 5.24
C ARG A 130 -15.95 12.37 5.87
N GLY A 131 -16.31 13.58 5.48
CA GLY A 131 -17.43 14.33 6.04
C GLY A 131 -17.12 15.03 7.36
N SER A 132 -15.87 14.96 7.86
CA SER A 132 -15.45 15.78 8.99
C SER A 132 -15.14 17.22 8.56
N ARG A 133 -14.96 18.11 9.55
CA ARG A 133 -14.55 19.49 9.29
C ARG A 133 -13.20 19.59 8.57
N GLU A 134 -12.29 18.65 8.85
CA GLU A 134 -10.95 18.59 8.24
C GLU A 134 -11.00 18.01 6.82
N MET A 135 -12.03 17.20 6.52
CA MET A 135 -12.20 16.54 5.24
C MET A 135 -13.70 16.53 4.83
N PRO A 136 -14.24 17.68 4.44
CA PRO A 136 -15.68 17.82 4.15
C PRO A 136 -16.14 17.02 2.92
N GLY A 137 -15.21 16.69 2.01
CA GLY A 137 -15.46 15.90 0.80
C GLY A 137 -14.56 14.67 0.73
N ASP A 138 -14.59 14.01 -0.43
CA ASP A 138 -13.64 12.93 -0.74
C ASP A 138 -12.48 13.51 -1.57
N PRO A 139 -11.28 13.69 -0.99
CA PRO A 139 -10.14 14.23 -1.72
C PRO A 139 -9.66 13.31 -2.84
N LEU A 140 -10.20 12.09 -2.93
CA LEU A 140 -9.91 11.10 -3.96
C LEU A 140 -11.08 10.93 -4.94
N ASP A 141 -12.07 11.83 -4.94
CA ASP A 141 -13.00 11.94 -6.05
C ASP A 141 -12.27 12.37 -7.35
N ALA A 142 -12.96 12.35 -8.48
CA ALA A 142 -12.32 12.66 -9.77
C ALA A 142 -11.69 14.07 -9.81
N THR A 143 -12.30 15.04 -9.14
CA THR A 143 -11.78 16.42 -9.09
C THR A 143 -10.56 16.52 -8.20
N GLY A 144 -10.63 15.98 -6.99
CA GLY A 144 -9.52 15.98 -6.03
C GLY A 144 -8.33 15.17 -6.54
N LEU A 145 -8.59 13.99 -7.11
CA LEU A 145 -7.53 13.16 -7.67
C LEU A 145 -6.81 13.85 -8.84
N ARG A 146 -7.54 14.55 -9.72
CA ARG A 146 -6.96 15.35 -10.80
C ARG A 146 -6.17 16.54 -10.27
N ALA A 147 -6.61 17.16 -9.20
CA ALA A 147 -5.88 18.26 -8.57
C ALA A 147 -4.55 17.79 -7.95
N LEU A 148 -4.55 16.63 -7.28
CA LEU A 148 -3.35 16.04 -6.69
C LEU A 148 -2.38 15.47 -7.73
N VAL A 149 -2.92 14.88 -8.80
CA VAL A 149 -2.15 14.18 -9.85
C VAL A 149 -2.72 14.53 -11.22
N PRO A 150 -2.36 15.69 -11.78
CA PRO A 150 -2.94 16.18 -13.03
C PRO A 150 -2.74 15.24 -14.23
N ASP A 151 -1.67 14.47 -14.24
CA ASP A 151 -1.28 13.52 -15.27
C ASP A 151 -1.69 12.06 -14.95
N VAL A 152 -2.69 11.85 -14.09
CA VAL A 152 -3.11 10.51 -13.63
C VAL A 152 -3.44 9.54 -14.78
N ARG A 153 -3.90 10.03 -15.93
CA ARG A 153 -4.19 9.20 -17.12
C ARG A 153 -2.95 8.54 -17.74
N ASP A 154 -1.79 9.16 -17.52
CA ASP A 154 -0.51 8.71 -18.10
C ASP A 154 0.30 7.88 -17.11
N ARG A 155 -0.31 7.50 -15.98
CA ARG A 155 0.32 6.74 -14.91
C ARG A 155 -0.24 5.33 -14.79
N ASP A 156 0.61 4.38 -14.42
CA ASP A 156 0.11 3.15 -13.78
C ASP A 156 -0.33 3.48 -12.35
N VAL A 157 -1.48 2.95 -11.95
CA VAL A 157 -2.05 3.16 -10.62
C VAL A 157 -2.06 1.86 -9.85
N TYR A 158 -1.32 1.82 -8.75
CA TYR A 158 -1.32 0.70 -7.81
C TYR A 158 -2.16 1.07 -6.58
N LEU A 159 -3.16 0.26 -6.28
CA LEU A 159 -4.16 0.55 -5.27
C LEU A 159 -4.28 -0.58 -4.26
N CYS A 160 -4.08 -0.27 -2.98
CA CYS A 160 -4.24 -1.22 -1.89
C CYS A 160 -4.84 -0.56 -0.64
N GLY A 161 -5.86 -1.18 -0.06
CA GLY A 161 -6.53 -0.66 1.13
C GLY A 161 -7.93 -1.24 1.34
N PRO A 162 -8.73 -0.62 2.23
CA PRO A 162 -10.10 -1.03 2.48
C PRO A 162 -10.97 -0.99 1.23
N LEU A 163 -11.91 -1.93 1.12
CA LEU A 163 -12.76 -2.10 -0.05
C LEU A 163 -13.45 -0.80 -0.50
N ARG A 164 -14.03 -0.06 0.45
CA ARG A 164 -14.72 1.22 0.14
C ARG A 164 -13.80 2.27 -0.47
N LEU A 165 -12.54 2.35 -0.01
CA LEU A 165 -11.54 3.23 -0.61
C LEU A 165 -11.23 2.80 -2.04
N MET A 166 -10.99 1.51 -2.23
CA MET A 166 -10.65 0.96 -3.54
C MET A 166 -11.75 1.16 -4.57
N GLU A 167 -13.00 0.96 -4.17
CA GLU A 167 -14.18 1.20 -5.03
C GLU A 167 -14.33 2.67 -5.40
N SER A 168 -14.20 3.58 -4.41
CA SER A 168 -14.26 5.03 -4.63
C SER A 168 -13.17 5.50 -5.61
N VAL A 169 -11.91 5.12 -5.36
CA VAL A 169 -10.78 5.50 -6.22
C VAL A 169 -10.95 4.92 -7.64
N ARG A 170 -11.40 3.67 -7.76
CA ARG A 170 -11.67 3.07 -9.09
C ARG A 170 -12.75 3.83 -9.86
N ALA A 171 -13.81 4.25 -9.19
CA ALA A 171 -14.85 5.06 -9.82
C ALA A 171 -14.29 6.40 -10.30
N SER A 172 -13.45 7.05 -9.49
CA SER A 172 -12.77 8.31 -9.85
C SER A 172 -11.81 8.13 -11.04
N LEU A 173 -11.01 7.06 -11.04
CA LEU A 173 -10.11 6.75 -12.15
C LEU A 173 -10.88 6.49 -13.45
N LYS A 174 -12.01 5.79 -13.38
CA LYS A 174 -12.91 5.58 -14.53
C LYS A 174 -13.48 6.90 -15.06
N ALA A 175 -13.94 7.78 -14.16
CA ALA A 175 -14.44 9.11 -14.54
C ALA A 175 -13.35 9.99 -15.17
N LEU A 176 -12.10 9.79 -14.79
CA LEU A 176 -10.92 10.44 -15.38
C LEU A 176 -10.41 9.73 -16.64
N ALA A 177 -11.12 8.71 -17.13
CA ALA A 177 -10.77 7.92 -18.31
C ALA A 177 -9.37 7.26 -18.22
N VAL A 178 -8.93 6.85 -17.02
CA VAL A 178 -7.74 6.02 -16.85
C VAL A 178 -8.03 4.61 -17.37
N PRO A 179 -7.21 4.06 -18.28
CA PRO A 179 -7.41 2.71 -18.81
C PRO A 179 -7.38 1.65 -17.70
N ALA A 180 -8.30 0.68 -17.74
CA ALA A 180 -8.34 -0.39 -16.75
C ALA A 180 -7.04 -1.22 -16.71
N SER A 181 -6.34 -1.34 -17.82
CA SER A 181 -5.04 -2.02 -17.93
C SER A 181 -3.92 -1.34 -17.13
N GLN A 182 -4.07 -0.06 -16.81
CA GLN A 182 -3.14 0.70 -15.98
C GLN A 182 -3.47 0.61 -14.47
N VAL A 183 -4.60 -0.02 -14.08
CA VAL A 183 -5.04 -0.07 -12.68
C VAL A 183 -4.75 -1.44 -12.09
N HIS A 184 -3.79 -1.49 -11.19
CA HIS A 184 -3.32 -2.69 -10.49
C HIS A 184 -3.81 -2.64 -9.05
N LEU A 185 -4.53 -3.65 -8.61
CA LEU A 185 -5.13 -3.65 -7.28
C LEU A 185 -4.97 -5.00 -6.58
N GLU A 186 -4.82 -4.95 -5.28
CA GLU A 186 -4.84 -6.12 -4.42
C GLU A 186 -5.76 -5.87 -3.23
N ARG A 187 -6.64 -6.85 -2.98
CA ARG A 187 -7.56 -6.82 -1.85
C ARG A 187 -7.01 -7.65 -0.73
N PHE A 188 -6.98 -7.10 0.48
CA PHE A 188 -6.80 -7.94 1.65
C PHE A 188 -8.14 -8.55 2.02
N ALA A 189 -8.21 -9.90 1.95
CA ALA A 189 -9.33 -10.64 2.54
C ALA A 189 -9.05 -10.76 4.04
N TYR A 190 -9.94 -10.24 4.86
CA TYR A 190 -9.95 -10.42 6.31
C TYR A 190 -10.96 -11.51 6.68
#